data_2b4f10d0523124b35e8cb95e7d4a7d43
#
_entry.id   2b4f10d0523124b35e8cb95e7d4a7d43
#
_cell.length_a   1.000
_cell.length_b   1.000
_cell.length_c   1.000
_cell.angle_alpha   90.00
_cell.angle_beta   90.00
_cell.angle_gamma   90.00
#
_symmetry.space_group_name_H-M   'P 1'
#
loop_
_entity.id
_entity.type
_entity.pdbx_description
1 polymer ?
#
loop_
_entity_poly.entity_id
_entity_poly.type
_entity_poly.pdbx_seq_one_letter_code
_entity_poly.pdbx_strand_id
1 'polypeptide(L)'
;MGNHEFNALGWSTPAPPGSGRQYVREHSPRHQRLMRETLQQFELYPQEWREFLGWFYQMPLFLDAGDFRVVHACWDAELIAPLRAQFPDGCIDEHFLQASAVPGSFANMALDRLLRGTDMRLPHGLTLTSGDGFTRSYFRTKFWEESPATYGDIVFQPDALPDSVA
;
A
#
# COMPACT_ATOMS: atom_id res chain seq x y z
N MET A 1 -0.81 4.59 -9.68
CA MET A 1 -0.48 3.23 -9.14
C MET A 1 -1.30 2.98 -7.89
N GLY A 2 -1.87 1.79 -7.75
CA GLY A 2 -2.56 1.36 -6.54
C GLY A 2 -1.81 0.25 -5.79
N ASN A 3 -2.39 -0.22 -4.69
CA ASN A 3 -1.77 -1.26 -3.85
C ASN A 3 -1.69 -2.63 -4.54
N HIS A 4 -2.52 -2.92 -5.53
CA HIS A 4 -2.46 -4.17 -6.29
C HIS A 4 -1.28 -4.18 -7.27
N GLU A 5 -1.08 -3.10 -8.02
CA GLU A 5 0.08 -2.93 -8.90
C GLU A 5 1.40 -2.97 -8.09
N PHE A 6 1.44 -2.28 -6.94
CA PHE A 6 2.57 -2.35 -6.02
C PHE A 6 2.81 -3.79 -5.51
N ASN A 7 1.76 -4.55 -5.19
CA ASN A 7 1.91 -5.95 -4.78
C ASN A 7 2.48 -6.81 -5.92
N ALA A 8 2.03 -6.60 -7.15
CA ALA A 8 2.52 -7.31 -8.34
C ALA A 8 3.99 -7.01 -8.63
N LEU A 9 4.36 -5.73 -8.62
CA LEU A 9 5.74 -5.29 -8.77
C LEU A 9 6.63 -5.87 -7.67
N GLY A 10 6.23 -5.69 -6.41
CA GLY A 10 7.02 -6.17 -5.26
C GLY A 10 7.14 -7.69 -5.19
N TRP A 11 6.12 -8.44 -5.66
CA TRP A 11 6.18 -9.89 -5.81
C TRP A 11 7.23 -10.33 -6.82
N SER A 12 7.35 -9.61 -7.94
CA SER A 12 8.21 -9.96 -9.06
C SER A 12 9.62 -9.40 -8.96
N THR A 13 9.87 -8.40 -8.09
CA THR A 13 11.14 -7.71 -7.97
C THR A 13 11.98 -8.27 -6.83
N PRO A 14 13.23 -8.71 -7.08
CA PRO A 14 14.15 -9.11 -6.02
C PRO A 14 14.40 -7.98 -5.01
N ALA A 15 14.47 -8.34 -3.74
CA ALA A 15 14.82 -7.37 -2.70
C ALA A 15 16.32 -7.03 -2.74
N PRO A 16 16.72 -5.84 -2.27
CA PRO A 16 18.12 -5.45 -2.26
C PRO A 16 18.94 -6.36 -1.30
N PRO A 17 20.23 -6.58 -1.61
CA PRO A 17 21.12 -7.31 -0.74
C PRO A 17 21.13 -6.73 0.69
N GLY A 18 21.12 -7.60 1.69
CA GLY A 18 21.11 -7.18 3.10
C GLY A 18 19.72 -6.83 3.67
N SER A 19 18.66 -6.81 2.87
CA SER A 19 17.28 -6.57 3.37
C SER A 19 16.72 -7.72 4.20
N GLY A 20 17.35 -8.90 4.19
CA GLY A 20 16.84 -10.11 4.83
C GLY A 20 15.67 -10.78 4.10
N ARG A 21 15.34 -10.31 2.90
CA ARG A 21 14.22 -10.80 2.07
C ARG A 21 14.72 -11.22 0.70
N GLN A 22 14.02 -12.17 0.08
CA GLN A 22 14.29 -12.59 -1.29
C GLN A 22 13.63 -11.65 -2.32
N TYR A 23 12.41 -11.20 -2.02
CA TYR A 23 11.65 -10.28 -2.87
C TYR A 23 11.20 -9.05 -2.06
N VAL A 24 10.91 -7.95 -2.74
CA VAL A 24 10.40 -6.72 -2.11
C VAL A 24 9.13 -7.03 -1.30
N ARG A 25 8.25 -7.88 -1.82
CA ARG A 25 7.12 -8.48 -1.10
C ARG A 25 7.42 -9.95 -0.82
N GLU A 26 7.44 -10.33 0.44
CA GLU A 26 7.61 -11.73 0.83
C GLU A 26 6.52 -12.62 0.24
N HIS A 27 6.90 -13.79 -0.25
CA HIS A 27 5.96 -14.80 -0.76
C HIS A 27 5.31 -15.59 0.40
N SER A 28 4.80 -14.87 1.40
CA SER A 28 4.09 -15.46 2.54
C SER A 28 2.75 -16.09 2.08
N PRO A 29 2.18 -17.04 2.85
CA PRO A 29 0.88 -17.64 2.50
C PRO A 29 -0.23 -16.62 2.24
N ARG A 30 -0.20 -15.48 2.95
CA ARG A 30 -1.15 -14.38 2.74
C ARG A 30 -0.93 -13.71 1.38
N HIS A 31 0.31 -13.35 1.04
CA HIS A 31 0.62 -12.72 -0.23
C HIS A 31 0.41 -13.67 -1.41
N GLN A 32 0.69 -14.98 -1.24
CA GLN A 32 0.36 -15.99 -2.23
C GLN A 32 -1.14 -16.04 -2.53
N ARG A 33 -2.01 -15.98 -1.51
CA ARG A 33 -3.46 -15.90 -1.73
C ARG A 33 -3.88 -14.66 -2.52
N LEU A 34 -3.29 -13.50 -2.20
CA LEU A 34 -3.59 -12.25 -2.90
C LEU A 34 -3.15 -12.25 -4.37
N MET A 35 -2.04 -12.93 -4.68
CA MET A 35 -1.47 -12.98 -6.02
C MET A 35 -1.93 -14.18 -6.85
N ARG A 36 -2.52 -15.19 -6.23
CA ARG A 36 -2.81 -16.49 -6.84
C ARG A 36 -3.57 -16.39 -8.15
N GLU A 37 -4.67 -15.68 -8.16
CA GLU A 37 -5.53 -15.59 -9.38
C GLU A 37 -4.79 -14.89 -10.53
N THR A 38 -4.11 -13.80 -10.25
CA THR A 38 -3.30 -13.10 -11.24
C THR A 38 -2.19 -13.99 -11.78
N LEU A 39 -1.42 -14.64 -10.92
CA LEU A 39 -0.33 -15.52 -11.34
C LEU A 39 -0.83 -16.73 -12.16
N GLN A 40 -1.98 -17.30 -11.81
CA GLN A 40 -2.60 -18.38 -12.59
C GLN A 40 -3.02 -17.92 -13.99
N GLN A 41 -3.59 -16.72 -14.12
CA GLN A 41 -3.97 -16.16 -15.42
C GLN A 41 -2.77 -15.92 -16.35
N PHE A 42 -1.63 -15.54 -15.78
CA PHE A 42 -0.41 -15.26 -16.54
C PHE A 42 0.59 -16.43 -16.60
N GLU A 43 0.25 -17.61 -16.04
CA GLU A 43 1.17 -18.75 -15.99
C GLU A 43 1.72 -19.13 -17.38
N LEU A 44 0.87 -19.11 -18.41
CA LEU A 44 1.24 -19.41 -19.79
C LEU A 44 1.64 -18.17 -20.60
N TYR A 45 1.61 -16.98 -20.00
CA TYR A 45 1.83 -15.69 -20.66
C TYR A 45 2.92 -14.86 -19.97
N PRO A 46 4.14 -15.41 -19.76
CA PRO A 46 5.17 -14.71 -18.99
C PRO A 46 5.70 -13.45 -19.69
N GLN A 47 5.55 -13.33 -21.01
CA GLN A 47 5.91 -12.13 -21.76
C GLN A 47 4.92 -11.01 -21.46
N GLU A 48 3.63 -11.28 -21.55
CA GLU A 48 2.58 -10.30 -21.23
C GLU A 48 2.67 -9.85 -19.78
N TRP A 49 2.96 -10.77 -18.84
CA TRP A 49 3.18 -10.42 -17.45
C TRP A 49 4.30 -9.37 -17.28
N ARG A 50 5.44 -9.56 -17.97
CA ARG A 50 6.53 -8.58 -17.94
C ARG A 50 6.13 -7.23 -18.52
N GLU A 51 5.32 -7.22 -19.59
CA GLU A 51 4.80 -5.99 -20.20
C GLU A 51 3.87 -5.25 -19.25
N PHE A 52 2.97 -5.94 -18.54
CA PHE A 52 2.13 -5.35 -17.51
C PHE A 52 2.94 -4.78 -16.34
N LEU A 53 3.95 -5.49 -15.86
CA LEU A 53 4.85 -4.97 -14.83
C LEU A 53 5.57 -3.68 -15.30
N GLY A 54 6.04 -3.67 -16.55
CA GLY A 54 6.63 -2.46 -17.16
C GLY A 54 5.62 -1.30 -17.25
N TRP A 55 4.36 -1.59 -17.55
CA TRP A 55 3.30 -0.58 -17.58
C TRP A 55 2.97 -0.05 -16.18
N PHE A 56 2.98 -0.89 -15.15
CA PHE A 56 2.73 -0.46 -13.77
C PHE A 56 3.74 0.57 -13.28
N TYR A 57 5.01 0.49 -13.70
CA TYR A 57 6.01 1.52 -13.41
C TYR A 57 5.70 2.89 -14.07
N GLN A 58 4.88 2.90 -15.13
CA GLN A 58 4.45 4.14 -15.78
C GLN A 58 3.22 4.77 -15.11
N MET A 59 2.65 4.11 -14.09
CA MET A 59 1.53 4.65 -13.32
C MET A 59 2.06 5.55 -12.20
N PRO A 60 1.67 6.84 -12.15
CA PRO A 60 2.09 7.73 -11.08
C PRO A 60 1.49 7.30 -9.73
N LEU A 61 2.23 7.51 -8.64
CA LEU A 61 1.76 7.32 -7.27
C LEU A 61 0.72 8.36 -6.86
N PHE A 62 0.83 9.56 -7.41
CA PHE A 62 -0.07 10.68 -7.15
C PHE A 62 -0.16 11.57 -8.40
N LEU A 63 -1.26 12.30 -8.52
CA LEU A 63 -1.46 13.34 -9.53
C LEU A 63 -1.90 14.63 -8.84
N ASP A 64 -1.34 15.74 -9.28
CA ASP A 64 -1.75 17.09 -8.86
C ASP A 64 -2.06 17.89 -10.12
N ALA A 65 -3.34 18.08 -10.39
CA ALA A 65 -3.84 18.80 -11.55
C ALA A 65 -4.16 20.30 -11.24
N GLY A 66 -3.75 20.78 -10.05
CA GLY A 66 -4.08 22.12 -9.58
C GLY A 66 -5.46 22.17 -8.91
N ASP A 67 -6.52 22.03 -9.69
CA ASP A 67 -7.90 22.06 -9.18
C ASP A 67 -8.31 20.79 -8.42
N PHE A 68 -7.66 19.66 -8.69
CA PHE A 68 -7.91 18.40 -8.01
C PHE A 68 -6.63 17.57 -7.86
N ARG A 69 -6.66 16.69 -6.89
CA ARG A 69 -5.57 15.76 -6.57
C ARG A 69 -6.06 14.33 -6.57
N VAL A 70 -5.21 13.41 -7.03
CA VAL A 70 -5.51 11.98 -7.05
C VAL A 70 -4.40 11.21 -6.36
N VAL A 71 -4.79 10.36 -5.44
CA VAL A 71 -3.93 9.38 -4.77
C VAL A 71 -4.75 8.12 -4.50
N HIS A 72 -4.10 6.97 -4.41
CA HIS A 72 -4.83 5.71 -4.19
C HIS A 72 -5.44 5.63 -2.77
N ALA A 73 -4.73 6.10 -1.73
CA ALA A 73 -5.18 5.97 -0.35
C ALA A 73 -5.09 7.26 0.48
N CYS A 74 -3.91 7.82 0.73
CA CYS A 74 -3.74 8.99 1.58
C CYS A 74 -2.86 10.04 0.92
N TRP A 75 -3.37 11.26 0.77
CA TRP A 75 -2.57 12.41 0.35
C TRP A 75 -1.75 12.93 1.52
N ASP A 76 -0.46 12.64 1.50
CA ASP A 76 0.49 13.09 2.52
C ASP A 76 1.48 14.05 1.87
N ALA A 77 1.31 15.35 2.13
CA ALA A 77 2.09 16.40 1.49
C ALA A 77 3.59 16.35 1.88
N GLU A 78 3.89 15.90 3.10
CA GLU A 78 5.27 15.79 3.58
C GLU A 78 6.04 14.67 2.86
N LEU A 79 5.36 13.59 2.50
CA LEU A 79 5.95 12.50 1.72
C LEU A 79 5.92 12.80 0.22
N ILE A 80 4.89 13.49 -0.29
CA ILE A 80 4.76 13.81 -1.70
C ILE A 80 5.80 14.86 -2.14
N ALA A 81 6.14 15.83 -1.31
CA ALA A 81 7.10 16.88 -1.69
C ALA A 81 8.48 16.32 -2.07
N PRO A 82 9.16 15.49 -1.26
CA PRO A 82 10.42 14.87 -1.66
C PRO A 82 10.26 13.85 -2.79
N LEU A 83 9.13 13.12 -2.88
CA LEU A 83 8.83 12.25 -4.01
C LEU A 83 8.77 13.01 -5.31
N ARG A 84 8.09 14.16 -5.36
CA ARG A 84 7.97 15.03 -6.54
C ARG A 84 9.34 15.59 -6.96
N ALA A 85 10.21 15.89 -6.01
CA ALA A 85 11.56 16.35 -6.30
C ALA A 85 12.41 15.24 -6.97
N GLN A 86 12.22 13.98 -6.58
CA GLN A 86 12.92 12.83 -7.13
C GLN A 86 12.25 12.29 -8.40
N PHE A 87 10.92 12.25 -8.44
CA PHE A 87 10.09 11.73 -9.51
C PHE A 87 9.04 12.78 -9.91
N PRO A 88 9.39 13.75 -10.79
CA PRO A 88 8.50 14.86 -11.15
C PRO A 88 7.16 14.44 -11.78
N ASP A 89 7.14 13.30 -12.48
CA ASP A 89 5.94 12.70 -13.07
C ASP A 89 5.18 11.78 -12.12
N GLY A 90 5.69 11.58 -10.89
CA GLY A 90 5.10 10.69 -9.88
C GLY A 90 5.36 9.20 -10.14
N CYS A 91 6.08 8.83 -11.19
CA CYS A 91 6.38 7.44 -11.54
C CYS A 91 7.70 6.99 -10.90
N ILE A 92 7.62 5.98 -10.04
CA ILE A 92 8.81 5.44 -9.37
C ILE A 92 9.56 4.45 -10.24
N ASP A 93 10.84 4.29 -9.99
CA ASP A 93 11.69 3.28 -10.60
C ASP A 93 11.83 2.00 -9.74
N GLU A 94 12.48 0.99 -10.31
CA GLU A 94 12.75 -0.27 -9.62
C GLU A 94 13.64 -0.07 -8.38
N HIS A 95 14.58 0.87 -8.43
CA HIS A 95 15.48 1.14 -7.31
C HIS A 95 14.71 1.68 -6.10
N PHE A 96 13.76 2.60 -6.32
CA PHE A 96 12.88 3.10 -5.27
C PHE A 96 11.97 2.01 -4.72
N LEU A 97 11.43 1.16 -5.60
CA LEU A 97 10.65 -0.01 -5.19
C LEU A 97 11.48 -0.95 -4.31
N GLN A 98 12.71 -1.27 -4.71
CA GLN A 98 13.63 -2.11 -3.92
C GLN A 98 13.94 -1.50 -2.56
N ALA A 99 14.18 -0.19 -2.50
CA ALA A 99 14.42 0.51 -1.23
C ALA A 99 13.25 0.37 -0.26
N SER A 100 12.02 0.20 -0.76
CA SER A 100 10.83 0.00 0.08
C SER A 100 10.82 -1.33 0.85
N ALA A 101 11.64 -2.30 0.47
CA ALA A 101 11.80 -3.55 1.22
C ALA A 101 12.45 -3.35 2.60
N VAL A 102 13.14 -2.21 2.81
CA VAL A 102 13.77 -1.86 4.08
C VAL A 102 12.75 -1.15 4.97
N PRO A 103 12.32 -1.76 6.09
CA PRO A 103 11.37 -1.14 7.01
C PRO A 103 11.87 0.22 7.52
N GLY A 104 10.98 1.23 7.53
CA GLY A 104 11.30 2.58 7.99
C GLY A 104 12.12 3.43 7.01
N SER A 105 12.52 2.91 5.84
CA SER A 105 13.08 3.74 4.78
C SER A 105 12.04 4.74 4.26
N PHE A 106 12.51 5.85 3.66
CA PHE A 106 11.61 6.81 3.03
C PHE A 106 10.69 6.15 1.99
N ALA A 107 11.22 5.28 1.13
CA ALA A 107 10.46 4.54 0.14
C ALA A 107 9.39 3.64 0.79
N ASN A 108 9.74 2.94 1.89
CA ASN A 108 8.80 2.11 2.63
C ASN A 108 7.63 2.95 3.20
N MET A 109 7.94 4.06 3.88
CA MET A 109 6.94 4.96 4.46
C MET A 109 6.05 5.59 3.39
N ALA A 110 6.65 6.08 2.30
CA ALA A 110 5.92 6.72 1.22
C ALA A 110 4.94 5.76 0.54
N LEU A 111 5.41 4.58 0.12
CA LEU A 111 4.54 3.59 -0.54
C LEU A 111 3.46 3.05 0.40
N ASP A 112 3.78 2.84 1.67
CA ASP A 112 2.76 2.40 2.63
C ASP A 112 1.68 3.47 2.84
N ARG A 113 2.06 4.73 3.03
CA ARG A 113 1.13 5.85 3.22
C ARG A 113 0.26 6.12 1.99
N LEU A 114 0.87 6.27 0.82
CA LEU A 114 0.14 6.65 -0.39
C LEU A 114 -0.74 5.52 -0.93
N LEU A 115 -0.34 4.25 -0.73
CA LEU A 115 -1.03 3.09 -1.30
C LEU A 115 -1.89 2.31 -0.31
N ARG A 116 -1.74 2.53 1.01
CA ARG A 116 -2.52 1.84 2.05
C ARG A 116 -3.23 2.78 3.00
N GLY A 117 -2.80 4.03 3.06
CA GLY A 117 -3.40 5.06 3.90
C GLY A 117 -2.86 5.06 5.32
N THR A 118 -3.69 5.54 6.22
CA THR A 118 -3.40 5.63 7.65
C THR A 118 -4.13 4.56 8.41
N ASP A 119 -3.53 4.07 9.48
CA ASP A 119 -4.16 3.15 10.41
C ASP A 119 -3.92 3.57 11.87
N MET A 120 -4.79 3.08 12.73
CA MET A 120 -4.71 3.28 14.17
C MET A 120 -4.91 1.95 14.89
N ARG A 121 -4.20 1.76 15.98
CA ARG A 121 -4.35 0.57 16.82
C ARG A 121 -5.64 0.65 17.63
N LEU A 122 -6.38 -0.45 17.69
CA LEU A 122 -7.51 -0.59 18.61
C LEU A 122 -7.05 -0.56 20.06
N PRO A 123 -7.84 0.05 20.97
CA PRO A 123 -7.52 0.07 22.39
C PRO A 123 -7.68 -1.31 23.05
N HIS A 124 -7.01 -1.49 24.20
CA HIS A 124 -7.26 -2.58 25.16
C HIS A 124 -7.23 -4.01 24.59
N GLY A 125 -6.39 -4.28 23.59
CA GLY A 125 -6.26 -5.62 22.99
C GLY A 125 -7.45 -6.06 22.15
N LEU A 126 -8.36 -5.16 21.80
CA LEU A 126 -9.47 -5.43 20.88
C LEU A 126 -8.96 -5.76 19.49
N THR A 127 -9.71 -6.59 18.79
CA THR A 127 -9.37 -7.02 17.41
C THR A 127 -10.59 -6.93 16.52
N LEU A 128 -10.31 -6.75 15.22
CA LEU A 128 -11.28 -6.85 14.13
C LEU A 128 -11.00 -8.11 13.33
N THR A 129 -12.05 -8.82 12.93
CA THR A 129 -11.92 -9.96 12.02
C THR A 129 -12.61 -9.60 10.72
N SER A 130 -11.83 -9.57 9.62
CA SER A 130 -12.36 -9.36 8.27
C SER A 130 -13.09 -10.61 7.75
N GLY A 131 -13.89 -10.44 6.69
CA GLY A 131 -14.69 -11.52 6.11
C GLY A 131 -13.89 -12.74 5.61
N ASP A 132 -12.58 -12.56 5.36
CA ASP A 132 -11.62 -13.64 5.04
C ASP A 132 -11.03 -14.34 6.29
N GLY A 133 -11.53 -14.01 7.50
CA GLY A 133 -11.08 -14.58 8.76
C GLY A 133 -9.77 -13.98 9.30
N PHE A 134 -9.22 -12.94 8.66
CA PHE A 134 -8.00 -12.30 9.15
C PHE A 134 -8.32 -11.37 10.34
N THR A 135 -7.66 -11.65 11.47
CA THR A 135 -7.78 -10.85 12.69
C THR A 135 -6.66 -9.83 12.78
N ARG A 136 -7.01 -8.58 13.10
CA ARG A 136 -6.08 -7.46 13.23
C ARG A 136 -6.39 -6.61 14.46
N SER A 137 -5.37 -6.00 15.04
CA SER A 137 -5.48 -5.07 16.18
C SER A 137 -5.43 -3.59 15.76
N TYR A 138 -5.66 -3.30 14.49
CA TYR A 138 -5.66 -1.95 13.93
C TYR A 138 -6.77 -1.82 12.89
N PHE A 139 -7.22 -0.58 12.66
CA PHE A 139 -8.20 -0.23 11.65
C PHE A 139 -7.69 0.90 10.79
N ARG A 140 -8.21 0.99 9.57
CA ARG A 140 -7.89 2.06 8.63
C ARG A 140 -8.65 3.32 9.02
N THR A 141 -7.97 4.48 8.99
CA THR A 141 -8.56 5.76 9.38
C THR A 141 -8.93 6.63 8.16
N LYS A 142 -9.89 7.52 8.36
CA LYS A 142 -10.20 8.62 7.46
C LYS A 142 -9.16 9.72 7.69
N PHE A 143 -8.13 9.79 6.84
CA PHE A 143 -7.03 10.75 6.99
C PHE A 143 -7.46 12.21 6.80
N TRP A 144 -8.65 12.45 6.27
CA TRP A 144 -9.23 13.77 6.03
C TRP A 144 -10.11 14.30 7.16
N GLU A 145 -10.31 13.53 8.22
CA GLU A 145 -11.09 13.96 9.39
C GLU A 145 -10.20 14.82 10.30
N GLU A 146 -10.59 16.10 10.47
CA GLU A 146 -9.76 17.09 11.17
C GLU A 146 -10.04 17.16 12.68
N SER A 147 -11.24 16.76 13.12
CA SER A 147 -11.66 16.94 14.51
C SER A 147 -12.47 15.75 15.05
N PRO A 148 -11.93 14.54 15.01
CA PRO A 148 -12.65 13.36 15.48
C PRO A 148 -12.82 13.40 17.00
N ALA A 149 -14.04 13.12 17.47
CA ALA A 149 -14.36 13.00 18.91
C ALA A 149 -14.36 11.52 19.35
N THR A 150 -14.70 10.61 18.46
CA THR A 150 -14.84 9.17 18.72
C THR A 150 -14.08 8.33 17.69
N TYR A 151 -13.89 7.05 17.98
CA TYR A 151 -13.33 6.10 16.99
C TYR A 151 -14.27 5.94 15.78
N GLY A 152 -15.58 6.04 15.95
CA GLY A 152 -16.55 5.99 14.87
C GLY A 152 -16.37 7.11 13.84
N ASP A 153 -15.90 8.29 14.27
CA ASP A 153 -15.65 9.42 13.38
C ASP A 153 -14.48 9.15 12.42
N ILE A 154 -13.41 8.54 12.94
CA ILE A 154 -12.16 8.34 12.17
C ILE A 154 -12.03 6.99 11.50
N VAL A 155 -12.82 5.98 11.88
CA VAL A 155 -12.72 4.67 11.24
C VAL A 155 -13.25 4.72 9.82
N PHE A 156 -12.48 4.16 8.87
CA PHE A 156 -12.87 4.15 7.46
C PHE A 156 -14.10 3.25 7.18
N GLN A 157 -14.25 2.16 7.96
CA GLN A 157 -15.35 1.22 7.87
C GLN A 157 -15.99 1.07 9.25
N PRO A 158 -16.93 1.96 9.65
CA PRO A 158 -17.50 1.98 11.00
C PRO A 158 -18.19 0.67 11.41
N ASP A 159 -18.85 -0.02 10.47
CA ASP A 159 -19.55 -1.29 10.73
C ASP A 159 -18.62 -2.44 11.17
N ALA A 160 -17.32 -2.25 11.07
CA ALA A 160 -16.32 -3.21 11.50
C ALA A 160 -15.84 -2.98 12.95
N LEU A 161 -16.22 -1.87 13.59
CA LEU A 161 -15.84 -1.60 14.97
C LEU A 161 -16.62 -2.50 15.95
N PRO A 162 -15.95 -2.99 17.00
CA PRO A 162 -16.66 -3.59 18.13
C PRO A 162 -17.57 -2.56 18.81
N ASP A 163 -18.77 -2.97 19.25
CA ASP A 163 -19.76 -2.10 19.94
C ASP A 163 -19.17 -1.38 21.16
N SER A 164 -18.14 -1.95 21.78
CA SER A 164 -17.45 -1.36 22.94
C SER A 164 -16.57 -0.16 22.62
N VAL A 165 -16.37 0.18 21.34
CA VAL A 165 -15.52 1.32 20.87
C VAL A 165 -16.21 2.18 19.81
N ALA A 166 -17.42 1.81 19.39
CA ALA A 166 -18.22 2.56 18.45
C ALA A 166 -18.79 3.85 19.07
#